data_13135f67c3f7b858276797a8b91a4883
#
_entry.id   13135f67c3f7b858276797a8b91a4883
#
_cell.length_a   1.000
_cell.length_b   1.000
_cell.length_c   1.000
_cell.angle_alpha   90.00
_cell.angle_beta   90.00
_cell.angle_gamma   90.00
#
_symmetry.space_group_name_H-M   'P 1'
#
loop_
_entity.id
_entity.type
_entity.pdbx_description
1 polymer ?
#
loop_
_entity_poly.entity_id
_entity_poly.type
_entity_poly.pdbx_seq_one_letter_code
_entity_poly.pdbx_strand_id
1 'polypeptide(L)'
;QKRKYAKALYILNDYNDRNTVVAHLSLDHNERAMELLASLPKDAVTEYLKAIACSRLGRKEEGRRHFLEACRLDGRMEYRGNLDPEIAELLKQ
;
A
#
# COMPACT_ATOMS: atom_id res chain seq x y z
N GLN A 1 -5.88 11.82 7.56
CA GLN A 1 -6.49 13.05 7.19
C GLN A 1 -6.03 13.47 5.81
N LYS A 2 -6.97 13.58 4.91
CA LYS A 2 -6.64 13.87 3.53
C LYS A 2 -5.91 15.19 3.34
N ARG A 3 -6.32 16.20 4.11
CA ARG A 3 -5.71 17.53 3.99
C ARG A 3 -4.23 17.48 4.37
N LYS A 4 -3.91 16.75 5.42
CA LYS A 4 -2.54 16.61 5.88
C LYS A 4 -1.70 15.85 4.86
N TYR A 5 -2.28 14.81 4.27
CA TYR A 5 -1.56 14.01 3.28
C TYR A 5 -1.39 14.73 1.96
N ALA A 6 -2.35 15.60 1.62
CA ALA A 6 -2.19 16.41 0.41
C ALA A 6 -0.97 17.31 0.51
N LYS A 7 -0.77 17.91 1.68
CA LYS A 7 0.41 18.74 1.91
C LYS A 7 1.69 17.92 1.84
N ALA A 8 1.67 16.73 2.45
CA ALA A 8 2.83 15.85 2.39
C ALA A 8 3.13 15.44 0.95
N LEU A 9 2.11 15.17 0.17
CA LEU A 9 2.30 14.81 -1.23
C LEU A 9 2.96 15.93 -2.01
N TYR A 10 2.54 17.17 -1.77
CA TYR A 10 3.15 18.30 -2.45
C TYR A 10 4.63 18.41 -2.14
N ILE A 11 4.99 18.26 -0.87
CA ILE A 11 6.37 18.36 -0.42
C ILE A 11 7.21 17.21 -0.94
N LEU A 12 6.66 15.99 -0.95
CA LEU A 12 7.39 14.78 -1.28
C LEU A 12 7.25 14.37 -2.75
N ASN A 13 6.65 15.21 -3.57
CA ASN A 13 6.31 14.84 -4.93
C ASN A 13 7.52 14.44 -5.77
N ASP A 14 8.68 15.00 -5.46
CA ASP A 14 9.91 14.70 -6.21
C ASP A 14 10.62 13.45 -5.69
N TYR A 15 10.12 12.87 -4.60
CA TYR A 15 10.71 11.69 -3.99
C TYR A 15 9.84 10.49 -4.28
N ASN A 16 10.42 9.50 -4.95
CA ASN A 16 9.70 8.29 -5.27
C ASN A 16 9.97 7.26 -4.18
N ASP A 17 9.43 7.50 -2.98
CA ASP A 17 9.65 6.64 -1.84
C ASP A 17 8.31 6.25 -1.19
N ARG A 18 8.40 5.49 -0.10
CA ARG A 18 7.19 4.97 0.54
C ARG A 18 6.31 6.05 1.16
N ASN A 19 6.91 7.14 1.61
CA ASN A 19 6.12 8.24 2.17
C ASN A 19 5.27 8.89 1.09
N THR A 20 5.85 9.07 -0.10
CA THR A 20 5.10 9.59 -1.23
C THR A 20 3.96 8.65 -1.60
N VAL A 21 4.24 7.34 -1.60
CA VAL A 21 3.21 6.35 -1.89
C VAL A 21 2.06 6.44 -0.89
N VAL A 22 2.36 6.55 0.40
CA VAL A 22 1.33 6.65 1.43
C VAL A 22 0.48 7.89 1.19
N ALA A 23 1.11 9.01 0.81
CA ALA A 23 0.35 10.23 0.53
C ALA A 23 -0.60 10.03 -0.65
N HIS A 24 -0.14 9.37 -1.71
CA HIS A 24 -1.02 9.09 -2.86
C HIS A 24 -2.17 8.19 -2.45
N LEU A 25 -1.89 7.15 -1.66
CA LEU A 25 -2.94 6.26 -1.20
C LEU A 25 -3.97 7.00 -0.35
N SER A 26 -3.52 7.92 0.48
CA SER A 26 -4.44 8.69 1.34
C SER A 26 -5.34 9.62 0.53
N LEU A 27 -4.92 9.98 -0.67
CA LEU A 27 -5.70 10.82 -1.57
C LEU A 27 -6.46 9.98 -2.60
N ASP A 28 -6.46 8.66 -2.46
CA ASP A 28 -7.09 7.71 -3.38
C ASP A 28 -6.48 7.74 -4.79
N HIS A 29 -5.23 8.13 -4.90
CA HIS A 29 -4.48 8.04 -6.15
C HIS A 29 -3.86 6.65 -6.24
N ASN A 30 -4.71 5.63 -6.33
CA ASN A 30 -4.27 4.25 -6.15
C ASN A 30 -3.42 3.74 -7.30
N GLU A 31 -3.75 4.12 -8.53
CA GLU A 31 -2.94 3.70 -9.68
C GLU A 31 -1.57 4.36 -9.66
N ARG A 32 -1.53 5.65 -9.29
CA ARG A 32 -0.25 6.33 -9.17
C ARG A 32 0.60 5.70 -8.07
N ALA A 33 -0.05 5.31 -6.97
CA ALA A 33 0.65 4.62 -5.90
C ALA A 33 1.26 3.32 -6.38
N MET A 34 0.53 2.55 -7.18
CA MET A 34 1.07 1.31 -7.75
C MET A 34 2.26 1.56 -8.66
N GLU A 35 2.18 2.61 -9.48
CA GLU A 35 3.32 2.97 -10.35
C GLU A 35 4.56 3.26 -9.54
N LEU A 36 4.40 4.04 -8.48
CA LEU A 36 5.52 4.40 -7.62
C LEU A 36 6.07 3.19 -6.89
N LEU A 37 5.19 2.32 -6.40
CA LEU A 37 5.61 1.10 -5.71
C LEU A 37 6.41 0.18 -6.62
N ALA A 38 6.06 0.14 -7.90
CA ALA A 38 6.76 -0.72 -8.84
C ALA A 38 8.22 -0.32 -9.01
N SER A 39 8.57 0.92 -8.72
CA SER A 39 9.93 1.40 -8.87
C SER A 39 10.75 1.30 -7.58
N LEU A 40 10.13 0.89 -6.48
CA LEU A 40 10.81 0.79 -5.19
C LEU A 40 11.35 -0.62 -4.97
N PRO A 41 12.42 -0.75 -4.17
CA PRO A 41 12.91 -2.08 -3.82
C PRO A 41 11.84 -2.89 -3.11
N LYS A 42 11.85 -4.20 -3.34
CA LYS A 42 10.89 -5.08 -2.71
C LYS A 42 11.24 -5.27 -1.24
N ASP A 43 10.30 -4.96 -0.36
CA ASP A 43 10.42 -5.28 1.05
C ASP A 43 9.01 -5.48 1.61
N ALA A 44 8.94 -5.84 2.90
CA ALA A 44 7.65 -6.17 3.49
C ALA A 44 6.68 -5.00 3.45
N VAL A 45 7.15 -3.80 3.75
CA VAL A 45 6.27 -2.62 3.76
C VAL A 45 5.81 -2.29 2.35
N THR A 46 6.72 -2.37 1.37
CA THR A 46 6.36 -2.09 -0.02
C THR A 46 5.30 -3.07 -0.51
N GLU A 47 5.47 -4.37 -0.22
CA GLU A 47 4.48 -5.37 -0.61
C GLU A 47 3.15 -5.16 0.09
N TYR A 48 3.18 -4.77 1.36
CA TYR A 48 1.96 -4.46 2.10
C TYR A 48 1.21 -3.30 1.43
N LEU A 49 1.91 -2.25 1.06
CA LEU A 49 1.30 -1.10 0.40
C LEU A 49 0.74 -1.47 -0.96
N LYS A 50 1.42 -2.36 -1.69
CA LYS A 50 0.88 -2.87 -2.95
C LYS A 50 -0.44 -3.61 -2.73
N ALA A 51 -0.52 -4.37 -1.64
CA ALA A 51 -1.76 -5.08 -1.31
C ALA A 51 -2.91 -4.09 -1.09
N ILE A 52 -2.65 -3.00 -0.37
CA ILE A 52 -3.68 -1.99 -0.14
C ILE A 52 -4.13 -1.35 -1.45
N ALA A 53 -3.18 -0.96 -2.28
CA ALA A 53 -3.52 -0.33 -3.56
C ALA A 53 -4.32 -1.29 -4.44
N CYS A 54 -3.92 -2.57 -4.50
CA CYS A 54 -4.65 -3.56 -5.27
C CYS A 54 -6.08 -3.75 -4.74
N SER A 55 -6.23 -3.77 -3.42
CA SER A 55 -7.56 -3.88 -2.82
C SER A 55 -8.47 -2.74 -3.28
N ARG A 56 -7.95 -1.53 -3.27
CA ARG A 56 -8.74 -0.36 -3.70
C ARG A 56 -9.05 -0.37 -5.18
N LEU A 57 -8.17 -0.96 -5.98
CA LEU A 57 -8.38 -1.03 -7.43
C LEU A 57 -9.23 -2.24 -7.83
N GLY A 58 -9.68 -3.03 -6.87
CA GLY A 58 -10.48 -4.20 -7.17
C GLY A 58 -9.69 -5.41 -7.61
N ARG A 59 -8.37 -5.37 -7.49
CA ARG A 59 -7.49 -6.47 -7.87
C ARG A 59 -7.22 -7.35 -6.65
N LYS A 60 -8.28 -8.02 -6.17
CA LYS A 60 -8.21 -8.71 -4.89
C LYS A 60 -7.22 -9.85 -4.86
N GLU A 61 -7.21 -10.66 -5.92
CA GLU A 61 -6.32 -11.81 -5.96
C GLU A 61 -4.86 -11.36 -5.98
N GLU A 62 -4.55 -10.37 -6.77
CA GLU A 62 -3.21 -9.81 -6.83
C GLU A 62 -2.83 -9.20 -5.48
N GLY A 63 -3.76 -8.50 -4.85
CA GLY A 63 -3.51 -7.90 -3.54
C GLY A 63 -3.22 -8.96 -2.48
N ARG A 64 -3.95 -10.07 -2.50
CA ARG A 64 -3.68 -11.15 -1.56
C ARG A 64 -2.28 -11.71 -1.74
N ARG A 65 -1.83 -11.86 -2.98
CA ARG A 65 -0.48 -12.34 -3.23
C ARG A 65 0.56 -11.39 -2.66
N HIS A 66 0.36 -10.09 -2.83
CA HIS A 66 1.28 -9.11 -2.27
C HIS A 66 1.28 -9.13 -0.75
N PHE A 67 0.09 -9.29 -0.15
CA PHE A 67 0.02 -9.36 1.31
C PHE A 67 0.73 -10.60 1.84
N LEU A 68 0.53 -11.74 1.19
CA LEU A 68 1.21 -12.96 1.61
C LEU A 68 2.72 -12.82 1.48
N GLU A 69 3.17 -12.16 0.42
CA GLU A 69 4.60 -11.93 0.26
C GLU A 69 5.13 -11.01 1.35
N ALA A 70 4.36 -9.99 1.73
CA ALA A 70 4.75 -9.12 2.82
C ALA A 70 4.91 -9.91 4.12
N CYS A 71 3.99 -10.83 4.40
CA CYS A 71 4.06 -11.67 5.58
C CYS A 71 5.26 -12.61 5.53
N ARG A 72 5.60 -13.11 4.35
CA ARG A 72 6.77 -13.96 4.19
C ARG A 72 8.05 -13.19 4.49
N LEU A 73 8.10 -11.94 4.08
CA LEU A 73 9.27 -11.10 4.29
C LEU A 73 9.38 -10.61 5.74
N ASP A 74 8.25 -10.38 6.38
CA ASP A 74 8.22 -9.94 7.78
C ASP A 74 6.90 -10.42 8.41
N GLY A 75 6.99 -11.39 9.29
CA GLY A 75 5.81 -11.98 9.90
C GLY A 75 4.94 -10.99 10.68
N ARG A 76 5.49 -9.85 11.07
CA ARG A 76 4.70 -8.84 11.78
C ARG A 76 3.63 -8.23 10.88
N MET A 77 3.77 -8.37 9.56
CA MET A 77 2.76 -7.85 8.63
C MET A 77 1.44 -8.59 8.77
N GLU A 78 1.45 -9.86 9.15
CA GLU A 78 0.22 -10.59 9.38
C GLU A 78 -0.58 -9.97 10.52
N TYR A 79 0.08 -9.66 11.61
CA TYR A 79 -0.57 -9.01 12.74
C TYR A 79 -1.13 -7.65 12.33
N ARG A 80 -0.33 -6.88 11.62
CA ARG A 80 -0.75 -5.56 11.16
C ARG A 80 -1.96 -5.67 10.22
N GLY A 81 -1.94 -6.65 9.32
CA GLY A 81 -3.04 -6.86 8.40
C GLY A 81 -4.34 -7.23 9.09
N ASN A 82 -4.24 -7.99 10.18
CA ASN A 82 -5.43 -8.38 10.94
C ASN A 82 -6.12 -7.18 11.57
N LEU A 83 -5.39 -6.10 11.79
CA LEU A 83 -5.93 -4.88 12.38
C LEU A 83 -6.34 -3.85 11.32
N ASP A 84 -6.07 -4.14 10.05
CA ASP A 84 -6.32 -3.19 8.96
C ASP A 84 -7.60 -3.58 8.23
N PRO A 85 -8.65 -2.73 8.27
CA PRO A 85 -9.92 -3.07 7.61
C PRO A 85 -9.77 -3.32 6.11
N GLU A 86 -8.85 -2.63 5.43
CA GLU A 86 -8.66 -2.83 4.00
C GLU A 86 -8.08 -4.21 3.71
N ILE A 87 -7.14 -4.65 4.54
CA ILE A 87 -6.58 -5.99 4.36
C ILE A 87 -7.61 -7.05 4.77
N ALA A 88 -8.39 -6.79 5.81
CA ALA A 88 -9.45 -7.73 6.20
C ALA A 88 -10.43 -7.92 5.05
N GLU A 89 -10.81 -6.85 4.38
CA GLU A 89 -11.72 -6.94 3.25
C GLU A 89 -11.08 -7.71 2.10
N LEU A 90 -9.79 -7.51 1.87
CA LEU A 90 -9.04 -8.19 0.83
C LEU A 90 -9.01 -9.69 1.06
N LEU A 91 -8.94 -10.13 2.31
CA LEU A 91 -8.83 -11.53 2.65
C LEU A 91 -10.17 -12.26 2.66
N LYS A 92 -11.26 -11.54 2.56
CA LYS A 92 -12.57 -12.18 2.45
C LYS A 92 -12.73 -12.90 1.13
N GLN A 93 -13.45 -14.00 1.18
CA GLN A 93 -13.77 -14.75 -0.04
C GLN A 93 -14.87 -14.10 -0.85
#